data_3daafb18c6597e15e6b819c751da78c5
#
_entry.id   3daafb18c6597e15e6b819c751da78c5
#
_cell.length_a   1.000
_cell.length_b   1.000
_cell.length_c   1.000
_cell.angle_alpha   90.00
_cell.angle_beta   90.00
_cell.angle_gamma   90.00
#
_symmetry.space_group_name_H-M   'P 1'
#
loop_
_entity.id
_entity.type
_entity.pdbx_description
1 polymer ?
#
loop_
_entity_poly.entity_id
_entity_poly.type
_entity_poly.pdbx_seq_one_letter_code
_entity_poly.pdbx_strand_id
1 'polypeptide(L)'
;GARENSRITKMSVFEGISRVEVQQAEAGEIIALSGFENVFIGDTIGAATLAEPLSTVNIDEPTLAMYFMVNTSPLAGREGTFVTTPKLRERLYRELRNNVSMRVEDTDSPDVFKVSARGELQLAILIETMRREGYEFAVSRPEVLFKRTANGDVLEPIENVLVDVPVEYSG
;
A
#
# COMPACT_ATOMS: atom_id res chain seq x y z
N GLY A 1 13.12 15.70 -1.51
CA GLY A 1 13.36 14.30 -1.17
C GLY A 1 14.82 14.05 -0.85
N ALA A 2 15.11 13.04 -0.08
CA ALA A 2 16.47 12.61 0.18
C ALA A 2 17.05 11.95 -1.08
N ARG A 3 18.34 12.16 -1.35
CA ARG A 3 19.08 11.46 -2.42
C ARG A 3 19.82 10.30 -1.80
N GLU A 4 19.70 9.14 -2.40
CA GLU A 4 20.45 7.94 -2.05
C GLU A 4 21.23 7.46 -3.29
N ASN A 5 22.49 7.13 -3.12
CA ASN A 5 23.32 6.56 -4.18
C ASN A 5 23.31 5.05 -4.05
N SER A 6 22.84 4.37 -5.07
CA SER A 6 22.81 2.91 -5.14
C SER A 6 23.42 2.43 -6.46
N ARG A 7 23.82 1.17 -6.51
CA ARG A 7 24.37 0.54 -7.71
C ARG A 7 23.37 -0.42 -8.31
N ILE A 8 23.05 -0.26 -9.59
CA ILE A 8 22.27 -1.23 -10.33
C ILE A 8 23.09 -2.53 -10.43
N THR A 9 22.54 -3.63 -9.90
CA THR A 9 23.15 -4.95 -9.95
C THR A 9 22.65 -5.77 -11.10
N LYS A 10 21.40 -5.54 -11.54
CA LYS A 10 20.74 -6.25 -12.64
C LYS A 10 19.70 -5.34 -13.29
N MET A 11 19.63 -5.42 -14.63
CA MET A 11 18.61 -4.75 -15.42
C MET A 11 17.97 -5.76 -16.36
N SER A 12 16.63 -5.73 -16.47
CA SER A 12 15.88 -6.62 -17.36
C SER A 12 14.73 -5.87 -18.03
N VAL A 13 14.41 -6.26 -19.24
CA VAL A 13 13.23 -5.84 -19.99
C VAL A 13 12.20 -6.94 -20.02
N PHE A 14 10.95 -6.60 -20.37
CA PHE A 14 9.88 -7.59 -20.51
C PHE A 14 9.67 -7.90 -21.97
N GLU A 15 9.88 -9.17 -22.34
CA GLU A 15 9.54 -9.73 -23.64
C GLU A 15 8.37 -10.70 -23.49
N GLY A 16 7.15 -10.23 -23.80
CA GLY A 16 5.94 -10.95 -23.50
C GLY A 16 5.78 -11.15 -21.99
N ILE A 17 5.75 -12.39 -21.51
CA ILE A 17 5.64 -12.76 -20.09
C ILE A 17 7.00 -13.04 -19.42
N SER A 18 8.09 -13.01 -20.20
CA SER A 18 9.42 -13.35 -19.71
C SER A 18 10.24 -12.09 -19.41
N ARG A 19 11.14 -12.21 -18.41
CA ARG A 19 12.14 -11.18 -18.13
C ARG A 19 13.46 -11.57 -18.77
N VAL A 20 13.98 -10.70 -19.63
CA VAL A 20 15.26 -10.88 -20.32
C VAL A 20 16.27 -9.88 -19.77
N GLU A 21 17.43 -10.37 -19.34
CA GLU A 21 18.49 -9.53 -18.82
C GLU A 21 19.17 -8.78 -19.96
N VAL A 22 19.32 -7.45 -19.78
CA VAL A 22 19.93 -6.56 -20.78
C VAL A 22 20.97 -5.66 -20.12
N GLN A 23 21.90 -5.20 -20.92
CA GLN A 23 22.91 -4.24 -20.47
C GLN A 23 22.57 -2.78 -20.80
N GLN A 24 21.60 -2.58 -21.68
CA GLN A 24 21.16 -1.27 -22.13
C GLN A 24 19.64 -1.32 -22.35
N ALA A 25 18.96 -0.23 -22.05
CA ALA A 25 17.56 0.00 -22.35
C ALA A 25 17.37 1.39 -22.94
N GLU A 26 16.33 1.56 -23.76
CA GLU A 26 16.06 2.83 -24.44
C GLU A 26 14.90 3.58 -23.79
N ALA A 27 14.78 4.85 -24.13
CA ALA A 27 13.70 5.70 -23.63
C ALA A 27 12.33 5.19 -24.11
N GLY A 28 11.39 5.03 -23.15
CA GLY A 28 10.06 4.46 -23.41
C GLY A 28 9.91 3.01 -23.00
N GLU A 29 10.99 2.30 -22.69
CA GLU A 29 10.94 0.93 -22.22
C GLU A 29 10.59 0.84 -20.74
N ILE A 30 9.84 -0.22 -20.38
CA ILE A 30 9.56 -0.60 -19.00
C ILE A 30 10.62 -1.61 -18.55
N ILE A 31 11.41 -1.23 -17.57
CA ILE A 31 12.54 -2.03 -17.11
C ILE A 31 12.37 -2.46 -15.65
N ALA A 32 12.93 -3.61 -15.30
CA ALA A 32 13.07 -4.06 -13.93
C ALA A 32 14.53 -3.88 -13.49
N LEU A 33 14.74 -3.14 -12.41
CA LEU A 33 16.05 -2.87 -11.82
C LEU A 33 16.20 -3.54 -10.48
N SER A 34 17.41 -4.00 -10.17
CA SER A 34 17.78 -4.52 -8.84
C SER A 34 19.02 -3.77 -8.31
N GLY A 35 19.17 -3.77 -6.98
CA GLY A 35 20.30 -3.10 -6.32
C GLY A 35 19.88 -1.89 -5.47
N PHE A 36 18.57 -1.73 -5.24
CA PHE A 36 18.01 -0.67 -4.42
C PHE A 36 17.33 -1.28 -3.19
N GLU A 37 17.58 -0.70 -2.01
CA GLU A 37 16.97 -1.16 -0.75
C GLU A 37 15.74 -0.31 -0.37
N ASN A 38 15.82 1.01 -0.59
CA ASN A 38 14.84 1.99 -0.13
C ASN A 38 14.23 2.77 -1.30
N VAL A 39 13.59 2.05 -2.24
CA VAL A 39 12.89 2.68 -3.36
C VAL A 39 11.39 2.47 -3.23
N PHE A 40 10.64 3.54 -3.38
CA PHE A 40 9.19 3.56 -3.31
C PHE A 40 8.57 3.95 -4.65
N ILE A 41 7.30 3.65 -4.82
CA ILE A 41 6.55 4.06 -6.01
C ILE A 41 6.49 5.59 -6.06
N GLY A 42 6.88 6.16 -7.20
CA GLY A 42 6.99 7.60 -7.41
C GLY A 42 8.41 8.16 -7.28
N ASP A 43 9.37 7.34 -6.82
CA ASP A 43 10.77 7.76 -6.78
C ASP A 43 11.38 7.81 -8.18
N THR A 44 12.25 8.80 -8.40
CA THR A 44 13.00 8.95 -9.63
C THR A 44 14.38 8.30 -9.50
N ILE A 45 14.68 7.36 -10.39
CA ILE A 45 16.01 6.75 -10.50
C ILE A 45 16.71 7.38 -11.70
N GLY A 46 17.90 7.90 -11.49
CA GLY A 46 18.67 8.60 -12.55
C GLY A 46 20.16 8.59 -12.30
N ALA A 47 20.90 9.18 -13.21
CA ALA A 47 22.34 9.38 -13.05
C ALA A 47 22.64 10.24 -11.81
N ALA A 48 23.82 10.06 -11.20
CA ALA A 48 24.22 10.86 -10.03
C ALA A 48 24.28 12.39 -10.33
N THR A 49 24.39 12.75 -11.60
CA THR A 49 24.38 14.12 -12.10
C THR A 49 22.99 14.71 -12.34
N LEU A 50 21.92 13.91 -12.15
CA LEU A 50 20.55 14.39 -12.33
C LEU A 50 20.26 15.53 -11.34
N ALA A 51 19.92 16.71 -11.86
CA ALA A 51 19.72 17.90 -11.03
C ALA A 51 18.39 17.82 -10.26
N GLU A 52 17.30 17.43 -10.94
CA GLU A 52 15.94 17.44 -10.40
C GLU A 52 15.22 16.11 -10.68
N PRO A 53 14.46 15.59 -9.72
CA PRO A 53 13.62 14.42 -9.97
C PRO A 53 12.45 14.78 -10.89
N LEU A 54 11.85 13.79 -11.52
CA LEU A 54 10.59 13.96 -12.24
C LEU A 54 9.46 14.35 -11.29
N SER A 55 8.43 15.02 -11.81
CA SER A 55 7.25 15.36 -11.03
C SER A 55 6.55 14.07 -10.55
N THR A 56 6.28 13.97 -9.26
CA THR A 56 5.57 12.84 -8.69
C THR A 56 4.07 12.94 -8.98
N VAL A 57 3.44 11.78 -9.18
CA VAL A 57 1.98 11.70 -9.28
C VAL A 57 1.40 11.90 -7.88
N ASN A 58 0.51 12.87 -7.72
CA ASN A 58 -0.22 13.05 -6.47
C ASN A 58 -1.23 11.93 -6.30
N ILE A 59 -1.10 11.17 -5.21
CA ILE A 59 -2.01 10.08 -4.87
C ILE A 59 -2.96 10.58 -3.79
N ASP A 60 -4.26 10.36 -3.99
CA ASP A 60 -5.27 10.78 -3.03
C ASP A 60 -5.03 10.12 -1.67
N GLU A 61 -5.27 10.89 -0.63
CA GLU A 61 -5.12 10.42 0.75
C GLU A 61 -6.20 9.38 1.12
N PRO A 62 -5.92 8.51 2.10
CA PRO A 62 -6.90 7.59 2.64
C PRO A 62 -8.14 8.30 3.19
N THR A 63 -9.30 7.67 3.02
CA THR A 63 -10.60 8.17 3.51
C THR A 63 -11.18 7.33 4.64
N LEU A 64 -10.72 6.08 4.80
CA LEU A 64 -11.17 5.13 5.82
C LEU A 64 -9.98 4.58 6.59
N ALA A 65 -10.21 4.21 7.85
CA ALA A 65 -9.26 3.47 8.67
C ALA A 65 -9.92 2.28 9.36
N MET A 66 -9.15 1.23 9.59
CA MET A 66 -9.49 0.10 10.44
C MET A 66 -8.32 -0.21 11.38
N TYR A 67 -8.64 -0.76 12.54
CA TYR A 67 -7.62 -1.26 13.46
C TYR A 67 -7.42 -2.75 13.24
N PHE A 68 -6.18 -3.15 13.02
CA PHE A 68 -5.73 -4.53 12.92
C PHE A 68 -5.06 -4.91 14.22
N MET A 69 -5.46 -6.01 14.83
CA MET A 69 -4.96 -6.43 16.13
C MET A 69 -4.75 -7.93 16.20
N VAL A 70 -3.85 -8.35 17.05
CA VAL A 70 -3.61 -9.77 17.30
C VAL A 70 -4.87 -10.40 17.90
N ASN A 71 -5.20 -11.60 17.46
CA ASN A 71 -6.29 -12.37 18.06
C ASN A 71 -5.88 -12.87 19.44
N THR A 72 -6.49 -12.32 20.49
CA THR A 72 -6.24 -12.69 21.89
C THR A 72 -7.28 -13.65 22.44
N SER A 73 -8.20 -14.16 21.61
CA SER A 73 -9.23 -15.10 22.04
C SER A 73 -8.64 -16.46 22.39
N PRO A 74 -9.35 -17.28 23.21
CA PRO A 74 -8.93 -18.65 23.50
C PRO A 74 -8.85 -19.59 22.28
N LEU A 75 -9.34 -19.12 21.13
CA LEU A 75 -9.35 -19.84 19.85
C LEU A 75 -8.19 -19.41 18.93
N ALA A 76 -7.32 -18.50 19.38
CA ALA A 76 -6.19 -18.02 18.59
C ALA A 76 -5.27 -19.17 18.15
N GLY A 77 -4.82 -19.12 16.88
CA GLY A 77 -3.94 -20.12 16.29
C GLY A 77 -4.64 -21.35 15.72
N ARG A 78 -5.98 -21.34 15.61
CA ARG A 78 -6.72 -22.45 15.00
C ARG A 78 -6.85 -22.33 13.49
N GLU A 79 -6.92 -21.11 12.96
CA GLU A 79 -7.16 -20.85 11.56
C GLU A 79 -5.92 -20.29 10.83
N GLY A 80 -4.95 -19.77 11.58
CA GLY A 80 -3.72 -19.21 11.04
C GLY A 80 -2.48 -19.63 11.82
N THR A 81 -1.33 -19.61 11.15
CA THR A 81 -0.02 -19.91 11.75
C THR A 81 0.70 -18.64 12.23
N PHE A 82 0.41 -17.50 11.61
CA PHE A 82 1.01 -16.21 11.93
C PHE A 82 0.09 -15.40 12.84
N VAL A 83 0.25 -15.58 14.15
CA VAL A 83 -0.64 -15.03 15.20
C VAL A 83 0.05 -14.03 16.11
N THR A 84 1.30 -13.61 15.81
CA THR A 84 2.08 -12.75 16.70
C THR A 84 2.19 -11.33 16.18
N THR A 85 2.27 -10.36 17.10
CA THR A 85 2.44 -8.92 16.79
C THR A 85 3.58 -8.63 15.81
N PRO A 86 4.81 -9.17 15.98
CA PRO A 86 5.89 -8.90 15.04
C PRO A 86 5.59 -9.37 13.61
N LYS A 87 4.91 -10.52 13.46
CA LYS A 87 4.53 -11.04 12.15
C LYS A 87 3.44 -10.21 11.49
N LEU A 88 2.43 -9.79 12.27
CA LEU A 88 1.38 -8.91 11.79
C LEU A 88 1.97 -7.56 11.34
N ARG A 89 2.83 -6.95 12.19
CA ARG A 89 3.52 -5.71 11.89
C ARG A 89 4.34 -5.81 10.60
N GLU A 90 5.22 -6.79 10.50
CA GLU A 90 6.07 -7.04 9.33
C GLU A 90 5.23 -7.12 8.04
N ARG A 91 4.12 -7.85 8.09
CA ARG A 91 3.24 -8.03 6.94
C ARG A 91 2.53 -6.75 6.53
N LEU A 92 1.99 -5.98 7.49
CA LEU A 92 1.33 -4.71 7.21
C LEU A 92 2.30 -3.69 6.62
N TYR A 93 3.51 -3.55 7.19
CA TYR A 93 4.52 -2.65 6.64
C TYR A 93 5.08 -3.10 5.28
N ARG A 94 5.11 -4.39 5.01
CA ARG A 94 5.47 -4.92 3.68
C ARG A 94 4.46 -4.50 2.62
N GLU A 95 3.17 -4.41 2.96
CA GLU A 95 2.13 -3.94 2.05
C GLU A 95 2.39 -2.53 1.52
N LEU A 96 2.92 -1.63 2.36
CA LEU A 96 3.21 -0.25 1.99
C LEU A 96 4.21 -0.10 0.84
N ARG A 97 5.07 -1.11 0.62
CA ARG A 97 6.04 -1.07 -0.48
C ARG A 97 5.38 -1.10 -1.85
N ASN A 98 4.23 -1.76 -1.95
CA ASN A 98 3.49 -1.95 -3.20
C ASN A 98 2.20 -1.13 -3.26
N ASN A 99 1.78 -0.53 -2.14
CA ASN A 99 0.49 0.12 -1.99
C ASN A 99 0.63 1.53 -1.39
N VAL A 100 0.88 2.49 -2.28
CA VAL A 100 1.15 3.89 -1.90
C VAL A 100 -0.08 4.65 -1.40
N SER A 101 -1.29 4.14 -1.66
CA SER A 101 -2.53 4.74 -1.19
C SER A 101 -2.93 4.27 0.21
N MET A 102 -2.12 3.43 0.84
CA MET A 102 -2.34 2.87 2.17
C MET A 102 -1.38 3.48 3.17
N ARG A 103 -1.81 3.60 4.42
CA ARG A 103 -0.94 3.99 5.54
C ARG A 103 -1.10 3.00 6.67
N VAL A 104 -0.02 2.71 7.36
CA VAL A 104 0.01 1.89 8.56
C VAL A 104 0.69 2.71 9.66
N GLU A 105 0.02 2.85 10.78
CA GLU A 105 0.49 3.63 11.93
C GLU A 105 0.46 2.73 13.16
N ASP A 106 1.53 2.78 13.95
CA ASP A 106 1.55 2.17 15.28
C ASP A 106 0.60 2.98 16.19
N THR A 107 -0.04 2.33 17.13
CA THR A 107 -0.91 2.98 18.12
C THR A 107 -0.28 2.94 19.51
N ASP A 108 -0.92 3.54 20.51
CA ASP A 108 -0.48 3.47 21.90
C ASP A 108 -0.46 2.03 22.45
N SER A 109 -1.20 1.13 21.80
CA SER A 109 -1.21 -0.30 22.14
C SER A 109 -0.27 -1.05 21.18
N PRO A 110 0.75 -1.75 21.68
CA PRO A 110 1.77 -2.40 20.84
C PRO A 110 1.22 -3.49 19.91
N ASP A 111 0.04 -4.05 20.24
CA ASP A 111 -0.60 -5.14 19.49
C ASP A 111 -1.69 -4.65 18.51
N VAL A 112 -1.83 -3.33 18.34
CA VAL A 112 -2.86 -2.70 17.52
C VAL A 112 -2.23 -1.76 16.51
N PHE A 113 -2.58 -1.93 15.24
CA PHE A 113 -2.12 -1.11 14.12
C PHE A 113 -3.30 -0.42 13.45
N LYS A 114 -3.18 0.88 13.21
CA LYS A 114 -4.17 1.62 12.43
C LYS A 114 -3.79 1.54 10.96
N VAL A 115 -4.66 0.95 10.15
CA VAL A 115 -4.50 0.80 8.71
C VAL A 115 -5.51 1.68 8.01
N SER A 116 -5.02 2.66 7.26
CA SER A 116 -5.82 3.61 6.51
C SER A 116 -5.76 3.32 5.01
N ALA A 117 -6.89 3.39 4.33
CA ALA A 117 -7.03 3.07 2.90
C ALA A 117 -8.06 3.99 2.22
N ARG A 118 -8.10 3.97 0.90
CA ARG A 118 -9.04 4.79 0.11
C ARG A 118 -10.48 4.31 0.19
N GLY A 119 -10.71 3.02 0.46
CA GLY A 119 -12.06 2.46 0.52
C GLY A 119 -12.09 1.08 1.17
N GLU A 120 -13.31 0.62 1.45
CA GLU A 120 -13.56 -0.67 2.11
C GLU A 120 -13.04 -1.86 1.30
N LEU A 121 -13.17 -1.82 -0.03
CA LEU A 121 -12.72 -2.89 -0.90
C LEU A 121 -11.21 -3.13 -0.78
N GLN A 122 -10.41 -2.07 -0.68
CA GLN A 122 -8.97 -2.18 -0.52
C GLN A 122 -8.60 -2.89 0.80
N LEU A 123 -9.29 -2.54 1.89
CA LEU A 123 -9.12 -3.18 3.20
C LEU A 123 -9.58 -4.64 3.17
N ALA A 124 -10.72 -4.93 2.54
CA ALA A 124 -11.25 -6.28 2.39
C ALA A 124 -10.30 -7.20 1.60
N ILE A 125 -9.71 -6.70 0.51
CA ILE A 125 -8.71 -7.44 -0.28
C ILE A 125 -7.46 -7.71 0.56
N LEU A 126 -6.97 -6.73 1.32
CA LEU A 126 -5.83 -6.93 2.23
C LEU A 126 -6.12 -8.02 3.26
N ILE A 127 -7.27 -7.94 3.93
CA ILE A 127 -7.71 -8.91 4.95
C ILE A 127 -7.75 -10.32 4.36
N GLU A 128 -8.39 -10.48 3.20
CA GLU A 128 -8.53 -11.78 2.55
C GLU A 128 -7.16 -12.33 2.05
N THR A 129 -6.31 -11.47 1.53
CA THR A 129 -4.97 -11.86 1.10
C THR A 129 -4.13 -12.34 2.29
N MET A 130 -4.14 -11.60 3.39
CA MET A 130 -3.42 -11.97 4.61
C MET A 130 -3.98 -13.27 5.20
N ARG A 131 -5.31 -13.47 5.20
CA ARG A 131 -5.94 -14.70 5.64
C ARG A 131 -5.46 -15.91 4.81
N ARG A 132 -5.39 -15.78 3.49
CA ARG A 132 -4.86 -16.83 2.59
C ARG A 132 -3.37 -17.09 2.78
N GLU A 133 -2.60 -16.10 3.18
CA GLU A 133 -1.19 -16.23 3.54
C GLU A 133 -0.99 -16.94 4.91
N GLY A 134 -2.06 -17.23 5.65
CA GLY A 134 -2.03 -17.91 6.94
C GLY A 134 -1.91 -16.99 8.15
N TYR A 135 -2.19 -15.69 7.98
CA TYR A 135 -2.30 -14.76 9.11
C TYR A 135 -3.67 -14.87 9.77
N GLU A 136 -3.67 -14.89 11.09
CA GLU A 136 -4.87 -14.81 11.93
C GLU A 136 -4.79 -13.54 12.79
N PHE A 137 -5.79 -12.69 12.66
CA PHE A 137 -5.87 -11.39 13.33
C PHE A 137 -7.33 -10.96 13.46
N ALA A 138 -7.58 -9.98 14.32
CA ALA A 138 -8.89 -9.34 14.45
C ALA A 138 -8.86 -7.95 13.81
N VAL A 139 -10.01 -7.47 13.35
CA VAL A 139 -10.18 -6.13 12.79
C VAL A 139 -11.33 -5.39 13.43
N SER A 140 -11.25 -4.07 13.51
CA SER A 140 -12.36 -3.22 13.92
C SER A 140 -13.35 -3.00 12.77
N ARG A 141 -14.45 -2.30 13.06
CA ARG A 141 -15.26 -1.68 12.00
C ARG A 141 -14.47 -0.55 11.34
N PRO A 142 -14.71 -0.28 10.03
CA PRO A 142 -14.10 0.86 9.37
C PRO A 142 -14.63 2.18 9.95
N GLU A 143 -13.74 3.15 10.07
CA GLU A 143 -14.02 4.50 10.53
C GLU A 143 -13.67 5.50 9.44
N VAL A 144 -14.51 6.51 9.23
CA VAL A 144 -14.26 7.59 8.28
C VAL A 144 -13.18 8.53 8.83
N LEU A 145 -12.22 8.88 7.97
CA LEU A 145 -11.18 9.83 8.28
C LEU A 145 -11.62 11.25 7.93
N PHE A 146 -11.77 12.09 8.94
CA PHE A 146 -12.07 13.50 8.77
C PHE A 146 -10.78 14.31 8.62
N LYS A 147 -10.78 15.28 7.70
CA LYS A 147 -9.71 16.26 7.58
C LYS A 147 -10.06 17.53 8.34
N ARG A 148 -9.05 18.16 8.95
CA ARG A 148 -9.20 19.51 9.54
C ARG A 148 -8.46 20.51 8.66
N THR A 149 -9.17 21.59 8.29
CA THR A 149 -8.55 22.73 7.60
C THR A 149 -7.71 23.56 8.57
N ALA A 150 -6.87 24.42 8.03
CA ALA A 150 -6.11 25.39 8.84
C ALA A 150 -7.02 26.32 9.67
N ASN A 151 -8.26 26.55 9.24
CA ASN A 151 -9.26 27.36 9.93
C ASN A 151 -10.01 26.57 11.03
N GLY A 152 -9.76 25.26 11.17
CA GLY A 152 -10.42 24.41 12.17
C GLY A 152 -11.68 23.70 11.67
N ASP A 153 -12.12 23.93 10.43
CA ASP A 153 -13.28 23.25 9.87
C ASP A 153 -13.00 21.76 9.69
N VAL A 154 -14.03 20.94 9.91
CA VAL A 154 -13.97 19.49 9.71
C VAL A 154 -14.54 19.17 8.35
N LEU A 155 -13.74 18.51 7.51
CA LEU A 155 -14.12 18.05 6.19
C LEU A 155 -14.34 16.55 6.20
N GLU A 156 -15.45 16.13 5.62
CA GLU A 156 -15.83 14.75 5.38
C GLU A 156 -15.49 14.35 3.94
N PRO A 157 -15.00 13.13 3.67
CA PRO A 157 -14.79 12.67 2.30
C PRO A 157 -16.13 12.49 1.59
N ILE A 158 -16.28 13.13 0.42
CA ILE A 158 -17.47 13.02 -0.44
C ILE A 158 -17.00 12.49 -1.79
N GLU A 159 -17.73 11.52 -2.35
CA GLU A 159 -17.48 10.95 -3.65
C GLU A 159 -18.58 11.31 -4.65
N ASN A 160 -18.20 11.52 -5.90
CA ASN A 160 -19.14 11.65 -6.99
C ASN A 160 -19.26 10.28 -7.68
N VAL A 161 -20.41 9.63 -7.52
CA VAL A 161 -20.64 8.28 -8.03
C VAL A 161 -21.47 8.36 -9.31
N LEU A 162 -20.91 7.84 -10.41
CA LEU A 162 -21.63 7.61 -11.66
C LEU A 162 -21.94 6.12 -11.78
N VAL A 163 -23.22 5.78 -11.87
CA VAL A 163 -23.69 4.39 -12.00
C VAL A 163 -24.28 4.20 -13.38
N ASP A 164 -23.69 3.33 -14.19
CA ASP A 164 -24.19 2.92 -15.50
C ASP A 164 -24.74 1.49 -15.40
N VAL A 165 -26.04 1.35 -15.64
CA VAL A 165 -26.75 0.07 -15.55
C VAL A 165 -27.74 -0.08 -16.71
N PRO A 166 -28.01 -1.32 -17.19
CA PRO A 166 -29.10 -1.58 -18.12
C PRO A 166 -30.44 -1.10 -17.57
N VAL A 167 -31.32 -0.63 -18.46
CA VAL A 167 -32.62 -0.03 -18.08
C VAL A 167 -33.49 -0.97 -17.22
N GLU A 168 -33.37 -2.28 -17.41
CA GLU A 168 -34.08 -3.31 -16.64
C GLU A 168 -33.67 -3.38 -15.16
N TYR A 169 -32.53 -2.77 -14.79
CA TYR A 169 -32.01 -2.70 -13.40
C TYR A 169 -32.02 -1.28 -12.82
N SER A 170 -32.65 -0.33 -13.49
CA SER A 170 -32.66 1.09 -13.10
C SER A 170 -33.84 1.49 -12.19
N GLY A 171 -34.51 0.51 -11.59
CA GLY A 171 -35.68 0.71 -10.72
C GLY A 171 -35.38 0.90 -9.26
#